data_7027c38f7af8e6439aac547cd533c463
#
_entry.id   7027c38f7af8e6439aac547cd533c463
#
_cell.length_a   1.000
_cell.length_b   1.000
_cell.length_c   1.000
_cell.angle_alpha   90.00
_cell.angle_beta   90.00
_cell.angle_gamma   90.00
#
_symmetry.space_group_name_H-M   'P 1'
#
loop_
_entity.id
_entity.type
_entity.pdbx_description
1 polymer ?
#
loop_
_entity_poly.entity_id
_entity_poly.type
_entity_poly.pdbx_seq_one_letter_code
_entity_poly.pdbx_strand_id
1 'polypeptide(L)'
;VTRRMMDLDAEVRLRVDSKDEIGDLKEQINSLYQHLLTVIADLHEKNEAILQLEKMKVEFLRGASHELKTPLASLKILLENMKANIGRYKDRDHYLGVSLGIVDDLTHHVQQILSLSSVQELRDKKEQINLLEMTVFLLKDYDLLAKERKITVENQLTDQQTYLNPSVLKLILSNLISNAVKHSVQGGYLKIGAKDGWVFIENACTSEEQDKFEQSFTSSSRQSKGAGLGLFVVKSLLENEEIDYRFERHDDHL
;
A
#
# COMPACT_ATOMS: atom_id res chain seq x y z
N VAL A 1 15.17 46.85 -10.43
CA VAL A 1 13.97 46.02 -10.59
C VAL A 1 14.27 44.81 -11.45
N THR A 2 14.68 44.97 -12.72
CA THR A 2 14.94 43.86 -13.64
C THR A 2 15.97 42.85 -13.12
N ARG A 3 17.03 43.28 -12.43
CA ARG A 3 18.00 42.37 -11.85
C ARG A 3 17.41 41.52 -10.72
N ARG A 4 16.58 42.09 -9.85
CA ARG A 4 15.85 41.33 -8.81
C ARG A 4 14.79 40.38 -9.40
N MET A 5 14.17 40.72 -10.55
CA MET A 5 13.32 39.78 -11.29
C MET A 5 14.12 38.59 -11.82
N MET A 6 15.37 38.79 -12.26
CA MET A 6 16.25 37.68 -12.68
C MET A 6 16.62 36.77 -11.51
N ASP A 7 16.66 37.31 -10.29
CA ASP A 7 16.90 36.56 -9.05
C ASP A 7 15.61 35.90 -8.50
N LEU A 8 14.52 35.91 -9.25
CA LEU A 8 13.19 35.34 -8.92
C LEU A 8 12.57 35.90 -7.63
N ASP A 9 12.80 37.16 -7.33
CA ASP A 9 12.21 37.84 -6.18
C ASP A 9 10.69 38.08 -6.40
N ALA A 10 9.85 37.35 -5.67
CA ALA A 10 8.39 37.32 -5.83
C ALA A 10 7.70 38.66 -5.54
N GLU A 11 8.32 39.55 -4.78
CA GLU A 11 7.76 40.83 -4.39
C GLU A 11 8.03 41.95 -5.42
N VAL A 12 8.88 41.69 -6.39
CA VAL A 12 9.30 42.69 -7.36
C VAL A 12 8.29 42.85 -8.48
N ARG A 13 7.91 44.11 -8.72
CA ARG A 13 7.08 44.53 -9.87
C ARG A 13 7.63 45.80 -10.49
N LEU A 14 7.46 45.91 -11.79
CA LEU A 14 7.67 47.19 -12.50
C LEU A 14 6.54 48.17 -12.12
N ARG A 15 6.93 49.37 -11.73
CA ARG A 15 5.95 50.41 -11.43
C ARG A 15 5.31 50.93 -12.75
N VAL A 16 4.01 50.79 -12.85
CA VAL A 16 3.22 51.30 -13.97
C VAL A 16 2.84 52.75 -13.63
N ASP A 17 3.49 53.70 -14.28
CA ASP A 17 3.38 55.14 -14.04
C ASP A 17 2.95 55.93 -15.27
N SER A 18 2.69 55.29 -16.40
CA SER A 18 2.15 55.87 -17.61
C SER A 18 0.97 55.06 -18.16
N LYS A 19 0.13 55.71 -18.96
CA LYS A 19 -1.02 55.09 -19.64
C LYS A 19 -0.81 55.03 -21.17
N ASP A 20 0.43 54.93 -21.56
CA ASP A 20 0.86 54.78 -22.95
C ASP A 20 1.34 53.36 -23.23
N GLU A 21 1.87 53.11 -24.39
CA GLU A 21 2.40 51.79 -24.81
C GLU A 21 3.49 51.27 -23.86
N ILE A 22 4.19 52.17 -23.15
CA ILE A 22 5.19 51.82 -22.17
C ILE A 22 4.53 51.31 -20.88
N GLY A 23 3.41 51.89 -20.47
CA GLY A 23 2.60 51.41 -19.35
C GLY A 23 2.07 50.01 -19.61
N ASP A 24 1.47 49.79 -20.78
CA ASP A 24 0.96 48.49 -21.20
C ASP A 24 2.07 47.43 -21.24
N LEU A 25 3.25 47.78 -21.74
CA LEU A 25 4.41 46.87 -21.75
C LEU A 25 4.85 46.49 -20.33
N LYS A 26 4.85 47.44 -19.39
CA LYS A 26 5.20 47.14 -17.97
C LYS A 26 4.18 46.21 -17.33
N GLU A 27 2.87 46.38 -17.64
CA GLU A 27 1.83 45.46 -17.15
C GLU A 27 1.99 44.05 -17.73
N GLN A 28 2.27 43.93 -19.03
CA GLN A 28 2.51 42.64 -19.67
C GLN A 28 3.74 41.95 -19.07
N ILE A 29 4.84 42.68 -18.81
CA ILE A 29 6.03 42.12 -18.16
C ILE A 29 5.71 41.65 -16.73
N ASN A 30 4.95 42.43 -15.97
CA ASN A 30 4.55 42.03 -14.62
C ASN A 30 3.67 40.76 -14.66
N SER A 31 2.72 40.67 -15.57
CA SER A 31 1.86 39.51 -15.76
C SER A 31 2.65 38.28 -16.16
N LEU A 32 3.57 38.41 -17.11
CA LEU A 32 4.45 37.32 -17.54
C LEU A 32 5.34 36.85 -16.38
N TYR A 33 5.88 37.79 -15.60
CA TYR A 33 6.70 37.46 -14.45
C TYR A 33 5.94 36.71 -13.37
N GLN A 34 4.70 37.12 -13.06
CA GLN A 34 3.84 36.41 -12.11
C GLN A 34 3.50 35.00 -12.61
N HIS A 35 3.21 34.85 -13.91
CA HIS A 35 2.97 33.55 -14.51
C HIS A 35 4.22 32.65 -14.42
N LEU A 36 5.40 33.20 -14.68
CA LEU A 36 6.68 32.48 -14.53
C LEU A 36 6.89 31.97 -13.10
N LEU A 37 6.65 32.81 -12.09
CA LEU A 37 6.75 32.41 -10.68
C LEU A 37 5.79 31.29 -10.33
N THR A 38 4.56 31.36 -10.83
CA THR A 38 3.55 30.30 -10.63
C THR A 38 4.02 28.96 -11.24
N VAL A 39 4.54 29.00 -12.48
CA VAL A 39 5.07 27.81 -13.15
C VAL A 39 6.27 27.22 -12.41
N ILE A 40 7.16 28.07 -11.89
CA ILE A 40 8.31 27.62 -11.10
C ILE A 40 7.85 26.96 -9.79
N ALA A 41 6.85 27.54 -9.10
CA ALA A 41 6.30 26.97 -7.89
C ALA A 41 5.65 25.60 -8.16
N ASP A 42 4.84 25.48 -9.23
CA ASP A 42 4.23 24.21 -9.64
C ASP A 42 5.28 23.15 -10.02
N LEU A 43 6.35 23.56 -10.72
CA LEU A 43 7.47 22.66 -11.03
C LEU A 43 8.22 22.19 -9.79
N HIS A 44 8.41 23.07 -8.79
CA HIS A 44 9.02 22.68 -7.52
C HIS A 44 8.17 21.65 -6.77
N GLU A 45 6.86 21.90 -6.65
CA GLU A 45 5.92 20.98 -6.03
C GLU A 45 5.91 19.60 -6.72
N LYS A 46 5.85 19.58 -8.05
CA LYS A 46 5.93 18.35 -8.84
C LYS A 46 7.26 17.61 -8.66
N ASN A 47 8.36 18.36 -8.60
CA ASN A 47 9.68 17.75 -8.41
C ASN A 47 9.83 17.14 -7.02
N GLU A 48 9.32 17.80 -5.97
CA GLU A 48 9.28 17.25 -4.62
C GLU A 48 8.41 15.98 -4.56
N ALA A 49 7.24 15.99 -5.21
CA ALA A 49 6.39 14.80 -5.32
C ALA A 49 7.11 13.63 -6.02
N ILE A 50 7.83 13.90 -7.12
CA ILE A 50 8.62 12.88 -7.83
C ILE A 50 9.72 12.31 -6.92
N LEU A 51 10.45 13.16 -6.21
CA LEU A 51 11.49 12.72 -5.26
C LEU A 51 10.93 11.85 -4.13
N GLN A 52 9.75 12.19 -3.63
CA GLN A 52 9.05 11.36 -2.64
C GLN A 52 8.65 10.00 -3.22
N LEU A 53 8.11 9.97 -4.44
CA LEU A 53 7.76 8.73 -5.13
C LEU A 53 8.99 7.84 -5.40
N GLU A 54 10.09 8.42 -5.85
CA GLU A 54 11.35 7.68 -6.04
C GLU A 54 11.86 7.08 -4.73
N LYS A 55 11.83 7.85 -3.65
CA LYS A 55 12.21 7.38 -2.32
C LYS A 55 11.34 6.21 -1.86
N MET A 56 10.01 6.35 -1.98
CA MET A 56 9.07 5.27 -1.65
C MET A 56 9.32 4.02 -2.50
N LYS A 57 9.60 4.18 -3.80
CA LYS A 57 9.93 3.07 -4.71
C LYS A 57 11.19 2.32 -4.26
N VAL A 58 12.24 3.05 -3.86
CA VAL A 58 13.49 2.44 -3.37
C VAL A 58 13.26 1.70 -2.04
N GLU A 59 12.54 2.30 -1.11
CA GLU A 59 12.18 1.67 0.17
C GLU A 59 11.33 0.41 -0.04
N PHE A 60 10.36 0.47 -0.95
CA PHE A 60 9.56 -0.68 -1.36
C PHE A 60 10.43 -1.83 -1.91
N LEU A 61 11.29 -1.55 -2.90
CA LEU A 61 12.15 -2.57 -3.50
C LEU A 61 13.11 -3.19 -2.48
N ARG A 62 13.58 -2.40 -1.52
CA ARG A 62 14.40 -2.87 -0.41
C ARG A 62 13.63 -3.79 0.53
N GLY A 63 12.41 -3.40 0.93
CA GLY A 63 11.50 -4.23 1.73
C GLY A 63 11.16 -5.54 1.03
N ALA A 64 10.72 -5.46 -0.22
CA ALA A 64 10.42 -6.60 -1.07
C ALA A 64 11.59 -7.58 -1.19
N SER A 65 12.80 -7.06 -1.43
CA SER A 65 14.01 -7.88 -1.49
C SER A 65 14.30 -8.60 -0.17
N HIS A 66 14.06 -7.95 0.96
CA HIS A 66 14.25 -8.55 2.27
C HIS A 66 13.20 -9.63 2.56
N GLU A 67 11.94 -9.38 2.23
CA GLU A 67 10.85 -10.33 2.42
C GLU A 67 10.93 -11.56 1.50
N LEU A 68 11.50 -11.42 0.32
CA LEU A 68 11.79 -12.56 -0.56
C LEU A 68 13.02 -13.37 -0.10
N LYS A 69 14.05 -12.70 0.44
CA LYS A 69 15.30 -13.37 0.83
C LYS A 69 15.11 -14.30 2.03
N THR A 70 14.26 -13.95 3.00
CA THR A 70 14.02 -14.73 4.21
C THR A 70 13.40 -16.10 3.91
N PRO A 71 12.24 -16.22 3.22
CA PRO A 71 11.64 -17.51 2.89
C PRO A 71 12.54 -18.31 1.91
N LEU A 72 13.24 -17.65 1.01
CA LEU A 72 14.18 -18.33 0.11
C LEU A 72 15.34 -18.98 0.88
N ALA A 73 15.91 -18.30 1.88
CA ALA A 73 16.92 -18.84 2.74
C ALA A 73 16.39 -20.02 3.58
N SER A 74 15.17 -19.89 4.13
CA SER A 74 14.50 -20.97 4.86
C SER A 74 14.26 -22.19 3.99
N LEU A 75 13.75 -21.99 2.77
CA LEU A 75 13.54 -23.06 1.80
C LEU A 75 14.86 -23.79 1.45
N LYS A 76 15.92 -23.00 1.23
CA LYS A 76 17.25 -23.57 0.93
C LYS A 76 17.74 -24.44 2.09
N ILE A 77 17.73 -23.95 3.33
CA ILE A 77 18.16 -24.70 4.51
C ILE A 77 17.33 -25.98 4.69
N LEU A 78 16.02 -25.90 4.47
CA LEU A 78 15.10 -27.03 4.58
C LEU A 78 15.45 -28.11 3.55
N LEU A 79 15.64 -27.75 2.30
CA LEU A 79 16.03 -28.66 1.22
C LEU A 79 17.44 -29.27 1.43
N GLU A 80 18.40 -28.48 1.93
CA GLU A 80 19.74 -28.97 2.27
C GLU A 80 19.69 -30.02 3.41
N ASN A 81 18.89 -29.77 4.45
CA ASN A 81 18.71 -30.72 5.55
C ASN A 81 17.98 -32.00 5.12
N MET A 82 16.97 -31.89 4.24
CA MET A 82 16.30 -33.03 3.62
C MET A 82 17.27 -33.87 2.77
N LYS A 83 18.09 -33.18 1.95
CA LYS A 83 19.11 -33.84 1.11
C LYS A 83 20.15 -34.58 1.96
N ALA A 84 20.57 -33.98 3.07
CA ALA A 84 21.53 -34.56 4.01
C ALA A 84 20.89 -35.64 4.92
N ASN A 85 19.56 -35.81 4.88
CA ASN A 85 18.82 -36.79 5.67
C ASN A 85 19.02 -36.61 7.19
N ILE A 86 19.11 -35.38 7.69
CA ILE A 86 19.47 -35.02 9.06
C ILE A 86 18.23 -35.00 9.97
N GLY A 87 18.28 -35.69 11.09
CA GLY A 87 17.31 -35.59 12.19
C GLY A 87 15.83 -35.73 11.74
N ARG A 88 15.01 -34.75 12.09
CA ARG A 88 13.57 -34.71 11.77
C ARG A 88 13.27 -34.57 10.27
N TYR A 89 14.21 -34.07 9.47
CA TYR A 89 14.03 -33.86 8.01
C TYR A 89 14.05 -35.14 7.20
N LYS A 90 14.10 -36.32 7.85
CA LYS A 90 13.93 -37.65 7.24
C LYS A 90 12.51 -37.89 6.72
N ASP A 91 11.51 -37.24 7.33
CA ASP A 91 10.12 -37.24 6.85
C ASP A 91 10.01 -36.31 5.62
N ARG A 92 10.39 -36.86 4.47
CA ARG A 92 10.46 -36.09 3.22
C ARG A 92 9.10 -35.59 2.76
N ASP A 93 8.05 -36.38 2.94
CA ASP A 93 6.71 -36.01 2.45
C ASP A 93 6.15 -34.82 3.23
N HIS A 94 6.32 -34.85 4.56
CA HIS A 94 5.98 -33.69 5.39
C HIS A 94 6.73 -32.43 4.98
N TYR A 95 8.07 -32.51 4.84
CA TYR A 95 8.88 -31.33 4.53
C TYR A 95 8.79 -30.87 3.08
N LEU A 96 8.40 -31.74 2.15
CA LEU A 96 7.99 -31.33 0.80
C LEU A 96 6.72 -30.48 0.85
N GLY A 97 5.73 -30.86 1.66
CA GLY A 97 4.53 -30.03 1.88
C GLY A 97 4.87 -28.65 2.45
N VAL A 98 5.76 -28.58 3.46
CA VAL A 98 6.25 -27.31 4.02
C VAL A 98 6.99 -26.48 2.94
N SER A 99 7.80 -27.13 2.09
CA SER A 99 8.52 -26.45 1.01
C SER A 99 7.58 -25.85 -0.02
N LEU A 100 6.53 -26.58 -0.40
CA LEU A 100 5.50 -26.09 -1.32
C LEU A 100 4.78 -24.86 -0.73
N GLY A 101 4.42 -24.88 0.55
CA GLY A 101 3.84 -23.72 1.21
C GLY A 101 4.74 -22.48 1.15
N ILE A 102 6.07 -22.65 1.34
CA ILE A 102 7.02 -21.53 1.19
C ILE A 102 7.07 -21.01 -0.26
N VAL A 103 6.99 -21.90 -1.24
CA VAL A 103 6.95 -21.51 -2.68
C VAL A 103 5.67 -20.75 -3.00
N ASP A 104 4.53 -21.16 -2.46
CA ASP A 104 3.26 -20.47 -2.65
C ASP A 104 3.28 -19.06 -2.03
N ASP A 105 3.83 -18.90 -0.82
CA ASP A 105 4.04 -17.60 -0.19
C ASP A 105 4.97 -16.69 -1.03
N LEU A 106 6.09 -17.24 -1.55
CA LEU A 106 6.99 -16.51 -2.46
C LEU A 106 6.27 -16.07 -3.74
N THR A 107 5.47 -16.95 -4.33
CA THR A 107 4.69 -16.65 -5.53
C THR A 107 3.71 -15.51 -5.26
N HIS A 108 3.05 -15.52 -4.12
CA HIS A 108 2.16 -14.44 -3.71
C HIS A 108 2.91 -13.10 -3.56
N HIS A 109 4.07 -13.08 -2.90
CA HIS A 109 4.90 -11.87 -2.78
C HIS A 109 5.35 -11.33 -4.14
N VAL A 110 5.76 -12.20 -5.06
CA VAL A 110 6.13 -11.79 -6.43
C VAL A 110 4.94 -11.18 -7.17
N GLN A 111 3.75 -11.76 -7.06
CA GLN A 111 2.53 -11.19 -7.64
C GLN A 111 2.19 -9.82 -7.06
N GLN A 112 2.38 -9.61 -5.76
CA GLN A 112 2.22 -8.30 -5.12
C GLN A 112 3.19 -7.25 -5.68
N ILE A 113 4.46 -7.61 -5.90
CA ILE A 113 5.47 -6.71 -6.48
C ILE A 113 5.10 -6.35 -7.92
N LEU A 114 4.72 -7.34 -8.73
CA LEU A 114 4.37 -7.13 -10.14
C LEU A 114 3.10 -6.29 -10.30
N SER A 115 2.12 -6.46 -9.42
CA SER A 115 0.87 -5.70 -9.49
C SER A 115 1.05 -4.21 -9.24
N LEU A 116 2.02 -3.80 -8.40
CA LEU A 116 2.35 -2.38 -8.23
C LEU A 116 3.01 -1.77 -9.47
N SER A 117 3.78 -2.54 -10.24
CA SER A 117 4.39 -2.03 -11.48
C SER A 117 3.38 -1.81 -12.60
N SER A 118 2.24 -2.51 -12.56
CA SER A 118 1.15 -2.40 -13.56
C SER A 118 0.01 -1.47 -13.15
N VAL A 119 0.04 -0.90 -11.95
CA VAL A 119 -1.05 -0.03 -11.43
C VAL A 119 -1.35 1.15 -12.36
N GLN A 120 -0.34 1.74 -13.02
CA GLN A 120 -0.55 2.83 -13.97
C GLN A 120 -1.34 2.40 -15.22
N GLU A 121 -1.18 1.14 -15.66
CA GLU A 121 -1.91 0.59 -16.80
C GLU A 121 -3.34 0.15 -16.44
N LEU A 122 -3.61 -0.05 -15.13
CA LEU A 122 -4.91 -0.51 -14.62
C LEU A 122 -5.92 0.63 -14.37
N ARG A 123 -5.49 1.90 -14.40
CA ARG A 123 -6.37 3.07 -14.14
C ARG A 123 -7.56 3.17 -15.10
N ASP A 124 -7.42 2.70 -16.33
CA ASP A 124 -8.39 2.96 -17.42
C ASP A 124 -9.56 1.95 -17.47
N LYS A 125 -9.62 0.96 -16.56
CA LYS A 125 -10.65 -0.10 -16.60
C LYS A 125 -11.44 -0.17 -15.29
N LYS A 126 -12.00 0.97 -14.87
CA LYS A 126 -12.89 1.00 -13.70
C LYS A 126 -14.29 0.54 -14.10
N GLU A 127 -14.90 -0.26 -13.25
CA GLU A 127 -16.28 -0.73 -13.38
C GLU A 127 -16.98 -0.78 -12.02
N GLN A 128 -18.29 -0.92 -12.04
CA GLN A 128 -19.08 -1.05 -10.82
C GLN A 128 -18.97 -2.48 -10.32
N ILE A 129 -18.54 -2.65 -9.07
CA ILE A 129 -18.26 -3.95 -8.46
C ILE A 129 -19.05 -4.09 -7.17
N ASN A 130 -19.69 -5.24 -7.00
CA ASN A 130 -20.34 -5.61 -5.75
C ASN A 130 -19.29 -6.11 -4.75
N LEU A 131 -19.14 -5.38 -3.62
CA LEU A 131 -18.16 -5.69 -2.58
C LEU A 131 -18.43 -7.02 -1.89
N LEU A 132 -19.71 -7.37 -1.68
CA LEU A 132 -20.10 -8.65 -1.09
C LEU A 132 -19.64 -9.82 -1.95
N GLU A 133 -19.95 -9.79 -3.25
CA GLU A 133 -19.58 -10.86 -4.18
C GLU A 133 -18.06 -11.05 -4.24
N MET A 134 -17.31 -9.97 -4.37
CA MET A 134 -15.84 -10.00 -4.41
C MET A 134 -15.27 -10.56 -3.11
N THR A 135 -15.78 -10.11 -1.96
CA THR A 135 -15.32 -10.56 -0.64
C THR A 135 -15.64 -12.03 -0.40
N VAL A 136 -16.86 -12.48 -0.74
CA VAL A 136 -17.24 -13.90 -0.64
C VAL A 136 -16.38 -14.78 -1.54
N PHE A 137 -16.06 -14.30 -2.74
CA PHE A 137 -15.15 -15.02 -3.65
C PHE A 137 -13.77 -15.19 -3.02
N LEU A 138 -13.19 -14.14 -2.45
CA LEU A 138 -11.86 -14.15 -1.84
C LEU A 138 -11.81 -14.97 -0.53
N LEU A 139 -12.84 -14.91 0.30
CA LEU A 139 -12.88 -15.65 1.57
C LEU A 139 -12.79 -17.16 1.37
N LYS A 140 -13.20 -17.70 0.21
CA LYS A 140 -13.08 -19.13 -0.10
C LYS A 140 -11.63 -19.62 -0.08
N ASP A 141 -10.70 -18.79 -0.52
CA ASP A 141 -9.27 -19.11 -0.56
C ASP A 141 -8.67 -19.24 0.86
N TYR A 142 -9.29 -18.57 1.84
CA TYR A 142 -8.84 -18.55 3.24
C TYR A 142 -9.66 -19.44 4.19
N ASP A 143 -10.71 -20.10 3.71
CA ASP A 143 -11.65 -20.89 4.53
C ASP A 143 -10.93 -22.03 5.29
N LEU A 144 -10.02 -22.74 4.62
CA LEU A 144 -9.26 -23.81 5.25
C LEU A 144 -8.35 -23.28 6.37
N LEU A 145 -7.59 -22.22 6.10
CA LEU A 145 -6.68 -21.61 7.07
C LEU A 145 -7.44 -21.01 8.27
N ALA A 146 -8.58 -20.35 8.01
CA ALA A 146 -9.44 -19.83 9.07
C ALA A 146 -9.97 -20.95 9.98
N LYS A 147 -10.39 -22.07 9.41
CA LYS A 147 -10.84 -23.26 10.17
C LYS A 147 -9.73 -23.89 11.00
N GLU A 148 -8.54 -24.08 10.44
CA GLU A 148 -7.38 -24.61 11.15
C GLU A 148 -7.01 -23.73 12.36
N ARG A 149 -7.10 -22.41 12.21
CA ARG A 149 -6.84 -21.43 13.26
C ARG A 149 -8.04 -21.15 14.16
N LYS A 150 -9.19 -21.79 13.89
CA LYS A 150 -10.47 -21.61 14.61
C LYS A 150 -10.94 -20.15 14.63
N ILE A 151 -10.68 -19.41 13.55
CA ILE A 151 -11.11 -18.01 13.41
C ILE A 151 -12.57 -17.98 12.98
N THR A 152 -13.39 -17.21 13.70
CA THR A 152 -14.79 -16.94 13.32
C THR A 152 -14.81 -15.84 12.27
N VAL A 153 -15.31 -16.13 11.07
CA VAL A 153 -15.42 -15.16 9.97
C VAL A 153 -16.83 -14.63 9.89
N GLU A 154 -17.01 -13.32 10.06
CA GLU A 154 -18.29 -12.63 9.95
C GLU A 154 -18.24 -11.64 8.78
N ASN A 155 -19.00 -11.90 7.73
CA ASN A 155 -19.18 -10.97 6.62
C ASN A 155 -20.52 -10.26 6.76
N GLN A 156 -20.49 -8.98 7.11
CA GLN A 156 -21.64 -8.11 7.34
C GLN A 156 -21.91 -7.19 6.13
N LEU A 157 -21.19 -7.38 5.02
CA LEU A 157 -21.47 -6.65 3.78
C LEU A 157 -22.83 -7.06 3.23
N THR A 158 -23.53 -6.10 2.63
CA THR A 158 -24.78 -6.31 1.91
C THR A 158 -24.59 -6.00 0.42
N ASP A 159 -25.30 -5.05 -0.14
CA ASP A 159 -25.23 -4.70 -1.56
C ASP A 159 -24.44 -3.40 -1.81
N GLN A 160 -23.29 -3.26 -1.14
CA GLN A 160 -22.42 -2.11 -1.38
C GLN A 160 -21.70 -2.23 -2.72
N GLN A 161 -21.77 -1.16 -3.49
CA GLN A 161 -21.10 -1.05 -4.78
C GLN A 161 -19.92 -0.09 -4.69
N THR A 162 -18.85 -0.39 -5.42
CA THR A 162 -17.72 0.53 -5.60
C THR A 162 -17.38 0.66 -7.07
N TYR A 163 -16.78 1.80 -7.47
CA TYR A 163 -16.36 2.04 -8.85
C TYR A 163 -14.83 2.04 -8.91
N LEU A 164 -14.26 0.89 -9.22
CA LEU A 164 -12.83 0.65 -9.19
C LEU A 164 -12.41 -0.36 -10.27
N ASN A 165 -11.10 -0.49 -10.52
CA ASN A 165 -10.61 -1.61 -11.31
C ASN A 165 -10.74 -2.91 -10.50
N PRO A 166 -11.34 -4.00 -11.04
CA PRO A 166 -11.53 -5.27 -10.31
C PRO A 166 -10.23 -5.88 -9.80
N SER A 167 -9.14 -5.77 -10.57
CA SER A 167 -7.84 -6.31 -10.16
C SER A 167 -7.24 -5.53 -8.99
N VAL A 168 -7.42 -4.20 -8.96
CA VAL A 168 -6.99 -3.35 -7.85
C VAL A 168 -7.78 -3.67 -6.59
N LEU A 169 -9.11 -3.74 -6.68
CA LEU A 169 -9.96 -4.10 -5.54
C LEU A 169 -9.64 -5.49 -5.01
N LYS A 170 -9.49 -6.48 -5.90
CA LYS A 170 -9.10 -7.84 -5.53
C LYS A 170 -7.77 -7.85 -4.77
N LEU A 171 -6.79 -7.08 -5.22
CA LEU A 171 -5.48 -7.01 -4.60
C LEU A 171 -5.53 -6.36 -3.22
N ILE A 172 -6.29 -5.27 -3.06
CA ILE A 172 -6.50 -4.62 -1.76
C ILE A 172 -7.16 -5.59 -0.78
N LEU A 173 -8.30 -6.17 -1.15
CA LEU A 173 -9.07 -7.06 -0.28
C LEU A 173 -8.29 -8.34 0.05
N SER A 174 -7.62 -8.97 -0.92
CA SER A 174 -6.85 -10.20 -0.68
C SER A 174 -5.70 -9.95 0.30
N ASN A 175 -4.99 -8.82 0.21
CA ASN A 175 -3.95 -8.45 1.15
C ASN A 175 -4.49 -8.21 2.56
N LEU A 176 -5.59 -7.48 2.68
CA LEU A 176 -6.20 -7.20 3.98
C LEU A 176 -6.76 -8.46 4.63
N ILE A 177 -7.47 -9.31 3.87
CA ILE A 177 -8.02 -10.59 4.37
C ILE A 177 -6.89 -11.54 4.76
N SER A 178 -5.85 -11.68 3.92
CA SER A 178 -4.67 -12.50 4.23
C SER A 178 -4.01 -12.06 5.54
N ASN A 179 -3.77 -10.77 5.69
CA ASN A 179 -3.19 -10.21 6.91
C ASN A 179 -4.09 -10.50 8.13
N ALA A 180 -5.39 -10.23 8.01
CA ALA A 180 -6.33 -10.46 9.09
C ALA A 180 -6.37 -11.94 9.53
N VAL A 181 -6.37 -12.89 8.60
CA VAL A 181 -6.34 -14.32 8.93
C VAL A 181 -4.98 -14.76 9.50
N LYS A 182 -3.86 -14.28 8.94
CA LYS A 182 -2.50 -14.64 9.39
C LYS A 182 -2.19 -14.10 10.79
N HIS A 183 -2.63 -12.89 11.10
CA HIS A 183 -2.31 -12.19 12.35
C HIS A 183 -3.41 -12.25 13.41
N SER A 184 -4.55 -12.85 13.12
CA SER A 184 -5.57 -13.13 14.15
C SER A 184 -5.05 -14.11 15.19
N VAL A 185 -5.42 -13.90 16.45
CA VAL A 185 -5.18 -14.90 17.52
C VAL A 185 -5.94 -16.18 17.21
N GLN A 186 -5.40 -17.30 17.66
CA GLN A 186 -6.09 -18.58 17.52
C GLN A 186 -7.42 -18.57 18.29
N GLY A 187 -8.51 -18.91 17.61
CA GLY A 187 -9.86 -18.83 18.18
C GLY A 187 -10.46 -17.41 18.14
N GLY A 188 -9.77 -16.44 17.53
CA GLY A 188 -10.26 -15.08 17.37
C GLY A 188 -11.31 -14.91 16.28
N TYR A 189 -11.46 -13.69 15.79
CA TYR A 189 -12.45 -13.35 14.77
C TYR A 189 -11.85 -12.52 13.63
N LEU A 190 -12.54 -12.56 12.49
CA LEU A 190 -12.38 -11.66 11.34
C LEU A 190 -13.76 -11.11 10.99
N LYS A 191 -13.96 -9.79 11.11
CA LYS A 191 -15.19 -9.11 10.70
C LYS A 191 -14.94 -8.24 9.49
N ILE A 192 -15.83 -8.33 8.51
CA ILE A 192 -15.81 -7.49 7.32
C ILE A 192 -17.17 -6.85 7.18
N GLY A 193 -17.24 -5.54 7.00
CA GLY A 193 -18.52 -4.86 6.92
C GLY A 193 -18.42 -3.46 6.33
N ALA A 194 -19.55 -2.77 6.29
CA ALA A 194 -19.62 -1.38 5.89
C ALA A 194 -20.47 -0.58 6.89
N LYS A 195 -19.97 0.61 7.26
CA LYS A 195 -20.65 1.53 8.18
C LYS A 195 -20.31 2.97 7.82
N ASP A 196 -21.30 3.84 7.80
CA ASP A 196 -21.13 5.30 7.59
C ASP A 196 -20.29 5.65 6.33
N GLY A 197 -20.45 4.87 5.25
CA GLY A 197 -19.71 5.09 4.01
C GLY A 197 -18.30 4.46 3.98
N TRP A 198 -17.87 3.84 5.07
CA TRP A 198 -16.59 3.14 5.18
C TRP A 198 -16.76 1.63 5.07
N VAL A 199 -15.83 0.98 4.38
CA VAL A 199 -15.65 -0.48 4.45
C VAL A 199 -14.59 -0.76 5.50
N PHE A 200 -14.83 -1.71 6.39
CA PHE A 200 -13.89 -2.09 7.43
C PHE A 200 -13.55 -3.57 7.37
N ILE A 201 -12.33 -3.89 7.76
CA ILE A 201 -11.85 -5.25 8.01
C ILE A 201 -11.19 -5.22 9.40
N GLU A 202 -11.74 -6.00 10.32
CA GLU A 202 -11.33 -6.04 11.72
C GLU A 202 -10.96 -7.47 12.10
N ASN A 203 -9.88 -7.63 12.85
CA ASN A 203 -9.45 -8.93 13.35
C ASN A 203 -8.94 -8.85 14.79
N ALA A 204 -9.14 -9.92 15.55
CA ALA A 204 -8.57 -10.06 16.88
C ALA A 204 -7.07 -10.32 16.79
N CYS A 205 -6.23 -9.46 17.40
CA CYS A 205 -4.78 -9.61 17.43
C CYS A 205 -4.20 -9.35 18.83
N THR A 206 -2.96 -9.78 19.07
CA THR A 206 -2.27 -9.53 20.33
C THR A 206 -1.77 -8.09 20.42
N SER A 207 -1.54 -7.58 21.64
CA SER A 207 -0.96 -6.25 21.86
C SER A 207 0.41 -6.10 21.17
N GLU A 208 1.24 -7.15 21.15
CA GLU A 208 2.54 -7.12 20.48
C GLU A 208 2.41 -6.98 18.94
N GLU A 209 1.41 -7.61 18.35
CA GLU A 209 1.13 -7.48 16.92
C GLU A 209 0.56 -6.12 16.59
N GLN A 210 -0.28 -5.56 17.46
CA GLN A 210 -0.79 -4.19 17.34
C GLN A 210 0.34 -3.16 17.37
N ASP A 211 1.28 -3.27 18.33
CA ASP A 211 2.42 -2.35 18.44
C ASP A 211 3.34 -2.42 17.20
N LYS A 212 3.57 -3.61 16.66
CA LYS A 212 4.31 -3.80 15.41
C LYS A 212 3.60 -3.15 14.21
N PHE A 213 2.29 -3.26 14.18
CA PHE A 213 1.45 -2.68 13.14
C PHE A 213 1.49 -1.15 13.18
N GLU A 214 1.28 -0.53 14.35
CA GLU A 214 1.34 0.93 14.54
C GLU A 214 2.71 1.50 14.16
N GLN A 215 3.80 0.85 14.59
CA GLN A 215 5.16 1.24 14.20
C GLN A 215 5.37 1.20 12.69
N SER A 216 4.69 0.32 11.99
CA SER A 216 4.76 0.17 10.54
C SER A 216 4.06 1.31 9.78
N PHE A 217 3.03 1.90 10.36
CA PHE A 217 2.23 2.97 9.73
C PHE A 217 2.62 4.38 10.17
N THR A 218 3.06 4.55 11.42
CA THR A 218 3.36 5.88 11.99
C THR A 218 4.80 6.30 11.78
N SER A 219 5.72 5.37 11.58
CA SER A 219 7.12 5.72 11.37
C SER A 219 7.39 6.05 9.90
N SER A 220 7.44 7.35 9.60
CA SER A 220 8.25 7.91 8.49
C SER A 220 9.75 7.63 8.69
N SER A 221 10.14 6.85 9.71
CA SER A 221 11.50 6.60 10.13
C SER A 221 11.97 5.19 9.76
N ARG A 222 13.03 5.18 9.07
CA ARG A 222 14.12 4.23 8.72
C ARG A 222 14.18 2.81 9.35
N GLN A 223 13.21 2.35 10.15
CA GLN A 223 13.32 1.09 10.91
C GLN A 223 12.01 0.28 11.05
N SER A 224 11.05 0.41 10.13
CA SER A 224 9.88 -0.49 10.16
C SER A 224 10.28 -1.92 9.78
N LYS A 225 10.82 -2.64 10.75
CA LYS A 225 11.06 -4.09 10.69
C LYS A 225 9.75 -4.85 10.89
N GLY A 226 8.69 -4.62 10.10
CA GLY A 226 7.48 -5.36 10.37
C GLY A 226 6.21 -5.07 9.57
N ALA A 227 6.15 -4.00 8.77
CA ALA A 227 5.06 -3.88 7.80
C ALA A 227 5.39 -4.76 6.63
N GLY A 228 4.74 -5.90 6.55
CA GLY A 228 4.86 -6.79 5.40
C GLY A 228 4.49 -6.06 4.11
N LEU A 229 5.07 -6.52 3.01
CA LEU A 229 4.87 -6.00 1.66
C LEU A 229 3.38 -5.75 1.34
N GLY A 230 2.48 -6.59 1.88
CA GLY A 230 1.04 -6.52 1.65
C GLY A 230 0.39 -5.20 2.08
N LEU A 231 0.73 -4.68 3.26
CA LEU A 231 0.15 -3.42 3.75
C LEU A 231 0.71 -2.21 3.02
N PHE A 232 1.98 -2.24 2.61
CA PHE A 232 2.55 -1.20 1.76
C PHE A 232 1.85 -1.16 0.40
N VAL A 233 1.57 -2.34 -0.20
CA VAL A 233 0.79 -2.46 -1.45
C VAL A 233 -0.59 -1.85 -1.29
N VAL A 234 -1.32 -2.21 -0.22
CA VAL A 234 -2.66 -1.68 0.07
C VAL A 234 -2.62 -0.15 0.17
N LYS A 235 -1.71 0.40 0.98
CA LYS A 235 -1.56 1.85 1.14
C LYS A 235 -1.29 2.54 -0.20
N SER A 236 -0.33 2.05 -0.97
CA SER A 236 0.02 2.62 -2.28
C SER A 236 -1.15 2.58 -3.27
N LEU A 237 -1.96 1.51 -3.25
CA LEU A 237 -3.14 1.39 -4.11
C LEU A 237 -4.25 2.35 -3.70
N LEU A 238 -4.53 2.47 -2.40
CA LEU A 238 -5.55 3.38 -1.87
C LEU A 238 -5.19 4.85 -2.17
N GLU A 239 -3.93 5.23 -1.94
CA GLU A 239 -3.42 6.58 -2.25
C GLU A 239 -3.49 6.87 -3.77
N ASN A 240 -3.13 5.90 -4.61
CA ASN A 240 -3.19 6.06 -6.07
C ASN A 240 -4.63 6.17 -6.62
N GLU A 241 -5.60 5.54 -5.95
CA GLU A 241 -7.02 5.60 -6.29
C GLU A 241 -7.76 6.74 -5.58
N GLU A 242 -7.04 7.56 -4.80
CA GLU A 242 -7.58 8.68 -4.01
C GLU A 242 -8.68 8.22 -3.04
N ILE A 243 -8.51 7.02 -2.45
CA ILE A 243 -9.42 6.45 -1.46
C ILE A 243 -8.91 6.77 -0.07
N ASP A 244 -9.73 7.43 0.73
CA ASP A 244 -9.43 7.69 2.12
C ASP A 244 -9.36 6.37 2.90
N TYR A 245 -8.38 6.27 3.78
CA TYR A 245 -8.19 5.10 4.64
C TYR A 245 -7.73 5.51 6.03
N ARG A 246 -8.03 4.66 7.01
CA ARG A 246 -7.54 4.81 8.38
C ARG A 246 -7.32 3.44 8.98
N PHE A 247 -6.38 3.38 9.92
CA PHE A 247 -6.13 2.21 10.74
C PHE A 247 -6.42 2.60 12.18
N GLU A 248 -7.29 1.83 12.83
CA GLU A 248 -7.73 2.09 14.19
C GLU A 248 -7.42 0.88 15.06
N ARG A 249 -7.03 1.17 16.29
CA ARG A 249 -6.91 0.17 17.34
C ARG A 249 -8.18 0.22 18.18
N HIS A 250 -8.82 -0.92 18.34
CA HIS A 250 -9.88 -1.07 19.31
C HIS A 250 -9.33 -1.88 20.48
N ASP A 251 -9.31 -1.28 21.66
CA ASP A 251 -9.00 -2.00 22.90
C ASP A 251 -10.24 -2.83 23.27
N ASP A 252 -10.40 -3.99 22.65
CA ASP A 252 -11.34 -5.00 23.13
C ASP A 252 -10.74 -5.62 24.38
N HIS A 253 -11.13 -5.09 25.53
CA HIS A 253 -11.05 -5.81 26.78
C HIS A 253 -12.04 -6.97 26.71
N LEU A 254 -11.50 -8.19 26.57
CA LEU A 254 -12.17 -9.38 27.00
C LEU A 254 -12.21 -9.42 28.52
#